data_54fd8a9b671f33e15626ec640930da86
#
_entry.id   54fd8a9b671f33e15626ec640930da86
#
_cell.length_a   1.000
_cell.length_b   1.000
_cell.length_c   1.000
_cell.angle_alpha   90.00
_cell.angle_beta   90.00
_cell.angle_gamma   90.00
#
_symmetry.space_group_name_H-M   'P 1'
#
loop_
_entity.id
_entity.type
_entity.pdbx_description
1 polymer ?
#
loop_
_entity_poly.entity_id
_entity_poly.type
_entity_poly.pdbx_seq_one_letter_code
_entity_poly.pdbx_strand_id
1 'polypeptide(L)'
;MIKAEDLRIGDIVRIIKDCKFPKGTLCAVTEIHPDGTFKDKKESVRLRAINDEDYGPWGTWRCNIEGVPITPEILRKNDFKEEVEGTYFTIPIKARAGSSLARYLAVERKKYAWAIFIKYYNVTGYALLCHVKYAHELQHILWVLGKDANLKV
;
A
#
# COMPACT_ATOMS: atom_id res chain seq x y z
N MET A 1 -8.28 0.97 -12.50
CA MET A 1 -9.30 0.28 -11.69
C MET A 1 -8.60 -0.85 -10.98
N ILE A 2 -8.72 -0.98 -9.66
CA ILE A 2 -8.12 -2.06 -8.88
C ILE A 2 -8.93 -3.33 -9.10
N LYS A 3 -8.28 -4.47 -9.29
CA LYS A 3 -8.96 -5.76 -9.32
C LYS A 3 -9.12 -6.30 -7.89
N ALA A 4 -10.19 -7.07 -7.62
CA ALA A 4 -10.39 -7.65 -6.28
C ALA A 4 -9.26 -8.61 -5.90
N GLU A 5 -8.70 -9.33 -6.86
CA GLU A 5 -7.57 -10.23 -6.68
C GLU A 5 -6.27 -9.51 -6.27
N ASP A 6 -6.17 -8.20 -6.57
CA ASP A 6 -5.02 -7.36 -6.20
C ASP A 6 -5.17 -6.76 -4.80
N LEU A 7 -6.33 -6.93 -4.14
CA LEU A 7 -6.61 -6.38 -2.81
C LEU A 7 -6.39 -7.41 -1.69
N ARG A 8 -6.04 -6.91 -0.51
CA ARG A 8 -5.96 -7.65 0.75
C ARG A 8 -6.69 -6.90 1.85
N ILE A 9 -7.05 -7.62 2.91
CA ILE A 9 -7.57 -6.99 4.13
C ILE A 9 -6.49 -6.08 4.72
N GLY A 10 -6.88 -4.85 5.06
CA GLY A 10 -5.96 -3.81 5.53
C GLY A 10 -5.45 -2.87 4.43
N ASP A 11 -5.68 -3.17 3.16
CA ASP A 11 -5.27 -2.28 2.06
C ASP A 11 -5.96 -0.93 2.12
N ILE A 12 -5.19 0.12 1.84
CA ILE A 12 -5.68 1.49 1.83
C ILE A 12 -6.15 1.86 0.42
N VAL A 13 -7.39 2.28 0.35
CA VAL A 13 -8.06 2.71 -0.89
C VAL A 13 -8.77 4.04 -0.70
N ARG A 14 -9.09 4.71 -1.80
CA ARG A 14 -9.84 5.97 -1.81
C ARG A 14 -11.16 5.79 -2.56
N ILE A 15 -12.22 6.38 -2.03
CA ILE A 15 -13.54 6.44 -2.68
C ILE A 15 -13.48 7.43 -3.84
N ILE A 16 -13.89 7.01 -5.04
CA ILE A 16 -13.92 7.88 -6.23
C ILE A 16 -15.33 8.27 -6.66
N LYS A 17 -16.34 7.57 -6.15
CA LYS A 17 -17.75 7.86 -6.44
C LYS A 17 -18.54 7.83 -5.14
N ASP A 18 -19.36 8.84 -4.93
CA ASP A 18 -20.22 8.90 -3.76
C ASP A 18 -21.05 7.62 -3.60
N CYS A 19 -21.00 7.08 -2.41
CA CYS A 19 -21.75 5.93 -1.94
C CYS A 19 -22.12 6.18 -0.48
N LYS A 20 -22.07 5.19 0.39
CA LYS A 20 -22.17 5.44 1.85
C LYS A 20 -21.00 6.25 2.39
N PHE A 21 -19.86 6.25 1.68
CA PHE A 21 -18.74 7.14 1.96
C PHE A 21 -18.73 8.30 0.96
N PRO A 22 -18.45 9.53 1.39
CA PRO A 22 -18.21 10.66 0.50
C PRO A 22 -17.02 10.38 -0.42
N LYS A 23 -17.06 10.91 -1.64
CA LYS A 23 -15.92 10.89 -2.55
C LYS A 23 -14.68 11.49 -1.89
N GLY A 24 -13.54 10.86 -2.06
CA GLY A 24 -12.26 11.27 -1.48
C GLY A 24 -11.95 10.61 -0.13
N THR A 25 -12.94 9.96 0.53
CA THR A 25 -12.70 9.26 1.80
C THR A 25 -11.65 8.18 1.64
N LEU A 26 -10.66 8.17 2.56
CA LEU A 26 -9.67 7.11 2.68
C LEU A 26 -10.22 5.99 3.56
N CYS A 27 -10.14 4.79 3.07
CA CYS A 27 -10.70 3.61 3.73
C CYS A 27 -9.69 2.46 3.77
N ALA A 28 -9.79 1.64 4.81
CA ALA A 28 -9.14 0.33 4.85
C ALA A 28 -10.12 -0.76 4.41
N VAL A 29 -9.62 -1.71 3.63
CA VAL A 29 -10.38 -2.91 3.22
C VAL A 29 -10.54 -3.83 4.43
N THR A 30 -11.77 -4.19 4.77
CA THR A 30 -12.07 -5.11 5.89
C THR A 30 -12.53 -6.49 5.43
N GLU A 31 -13.17 -6.57 4.27
CA GLU A 31 -13.59 -7.84 3.66
C GLU A 31 -13.55 -7.72 2.12
N ILE A 32 -13.31 -8.85 1.45
CA ILE A 32 -13.27 -8.96 0.00
C ILE A 32 -14.23 -10.07 -0.43
N HIS A 33 -15.14 -9.75 -1.33
CA HIS A 33 -16.12 -10.69 -1.87
C HIS A 33 -15.96 -10.77 -3.39
N PRO A 34 -15.09 -11.66 -3.90
CA PRO A 34 -14.78 -11.75 -5.33
C PRO A 34 -16.02 -12.14 -6.18
N ASP A 35 -16.90 -12.97 -5.61
CA ASP A 35 -18.09 -13.47 -6.30
C ASP A 35 -19.32 -12.59 -6.13
N GLY A 36 -19.20 -11.48 -5.39
CA GLY A 36 -20.30 -10.60 -5.04
C GLY A 36 -21.33 -11.25 -4.13
N THR A 37 -21.49 -10.77 -2.91
CA THR A 37 -22.54 -11.23 -1.97
C THR A 37 -23.90 -10.61 -2.23
N PHE A 38 -23.99 -9.68 -3.18
CA PHE A 38 -25.23 -9.02 -3.52
C PHE A 38 -25.74 -9.52 -4.89
N LYS A 39 -27.05 -9.54 -5.05
CA LYS A 39 -27.82 -10.12 -6.17
C LYS A 39 -27.28 -9.85 -7.59
N ASP A 40 -26.36 -8.91 -7.75
CA ASP A 40 -25.86 -8.46 -9.05
C ASP A 40 -24.52 -9.05 -9.48
N LYS A 41 -23.98 -10.05 -8.79
CA LYS A 41 -22.71 -10.76 -9.15
C LYS A 41 -21.52 -9.84 -9.46
N LYS A 42 -21.45 -8.66 -8.84
CA LYS A 42 -20.31 -7.74 -8.98
C LYS A 42 -19.38 -7.90 -7.80
N GLU A 43 -18.09 -7.90 -8.08
CA GLU A 43 -17.06 -7.87 -7.04
C GLU A 43 -17.31 -6.73 -6.06
N SER A 44 -17.39 -7.03 -4.80
CA SER A 44 -17.63 -6.06 -3.74
C SER A 44 -16.59 -6.15 -2.64
N VAL A 45 -16.42 -5.06 -1.93
CA VAL A 45 -15.52 -4.95 -0.78
C VAL A 45 -16.26 -4.29 0.36
N ARG A 46 -15.90 -4.65 1.60
CA ARG A 46 -16.28 -3.86 2.78
C ARG A 46 -15.11 -2.98 3.19
N LEU A 47 -15.45 -1.76 3.57
CA LEU A 47 -14.50 -0.71 3.87
C LEU A 47 -14.84 -0.07 5.21
N ARG A 48 -13.80 0.39 5.93
CA ARG A 48 -13.91 1.24 7.11
C ARG A 48 -13.11 2.52 6.86
N ALA A 49 -13.67 3.67 7.20
CA ALA A 49 -12.93 4.92 7.10
C ALA A 49 -11.71 4.91 8.05
N ILE A 50 -10.58 5.43 7.58
CA ILE A 50 -9.32 5.42 8.37
C ILE A 50 -9.38 6.44 9.51
N ASN A 51 -10.01 7.58 9.28
CA ASN A 51 -10.04 8.70 10.23
C ASN A 51 -11.31 8.72 11.10
N ASP A 52 -12.18 7.73 10.96
CA ASP A 52 -13.43 7.63 11.72
C ASP A 52 -13.76 6.13 11.90
N GLU A 53 -13.33 5.58 13.02
CA GLU A 53 -13.47 4.14 13.32
C GLU A 53 -14.96 3.75 13.49
N ASP A 54 -15.83 4.68 13.84
CA ASP A 54 -17.26 4.46 13.96
C ASP A 54 -17.97 4.46 12.61
N TYR A 55 -17.28 4.94 11.55
CA TYR A 55 -17.84 5.03 10.21
C TYR A 55 -17.51 3.78 9.37
N GLY A 56 -18.29 2.76 9.56
CA GLY A 56 -18.15 1.48 8.82
C GLY A 56 -18.30 0.25 9.75
N PRO A 57 -18.08 -0.96 9.22
CA PRO A 57 -17.75 -1.27 7.83
C PRO A 57 -18.99 -1.22 6.91
N TRP A 58 -18.82 -0.62 5.74
CA TRP A 58 -19.86 -0.54 4.70
C TRP A 58 -19.42 -1.21 3.40
N GLY A 59 -20.33 -1.92 2.76
CA GLY A 59 -20.10 -2.52 1.45
C GLY A 59 -20.14 -1.48 0.33
N THR A 60 -19.21 -1.61 -0.64
CA THR A 60 -19.23 -0.85 -1.89
C THR A 60 -18.74 -1.71 -3.05
N TRP A 61 -19.01 -1.25 -4.26
CA TRP A 61 -18.51 -1.91 -5.46
C TRP A 61 -17.06 -1.55 -5.72
N ARG A 62 -16.28 -2.48 -6.20
CA ARG A 62 -14.88 -2.27 -6.59
C ARG A 62 -14.70 -1.07 -7.55
N CYS A 63 -15.64 -0.83 -8.44
CA CYS A 63 -15.59 0.29 -9.38
C CYS A 63 -15.72 1.68 -8.70
N ASN A 64 -16.05 1.73 -7.43
CA ASN A 64 -16.16 2.98 -6.66
C ASN A 64 -14.89 3.31 -5.87
N ILE A 65 -13.84 2.51 -6.01
CA ILE A 65 -12.57 2.69 -5.29
C ILE A 65 -11.38 2.77 -6.25
N GLU A 66 -10.35 3.46 -5.80
CA GLU A 66 -9.04 3.50 -6.46
C GLU A 66 -7.91 3.35 -5.44
N GLY A 67 -6.71 3.00 -5.91
CA GLY A 67 -5.51 3.00 -5.09
C GLY A 67 -5.09 4.42 -4.71
N VAL A 68 -4.60 4.58 -3.48
CA VAL A 68 -3.99 5.83 -3.03
C VAL A 68 -2.58 5.94 -3.62
N PRO A 69 -2.26 6.95 -4.43
CA PRO A 69 -0.91 7.10 -4.99
C PRO A 69 0.13 7.24 -3.87
N ILE A 70 1.29 6.61 -4.05
CA ILE A 70 2.42 6.83 -3.15
C ILE A 70 2.96 8.25 -3.37
N THR A 71 3.13 8.98 -2.27
CA THR A 71 3.73 10.31 -2.26
C THR A 71 4.93 10.36 -1.31
N PRO A 72 5.85 11.33 -1.45
CA PRO A 72 6.92 11.54 -0.48
C PRO A 72 6.43 11.70 0.95
N GLU A 73 5.28 12.35 1.16
CA GLU A 73 4.66 12.56 2.47
C GLU A 73 4.25 11.23 3.12
N ILE A 74 3.65 10.32 2.35
CA ILE A 74 3.31 8.98 2.82
C ILE A 74 4.58 8.23 3.25
N LEU A 75 5.65 8.30 2.46
CA LEU A 75 6.90 7.64 2.80
C LEU A 75 7.52 8.22 4.09
N ARG A 76 7.56 9.57 4.24
CA ARG A 76 8.06 10.23 5.47
C ARG A 76 7.23 9.86 6.70
N LYS A 77 5.89 9.84 6.60
CA LYS A 77 5.00 9.46 7.71
C LYS A 77 5.22 8.01 8.18
N ASN A 78 5.80 7.16 7.34
CA ASN A 78 6.03 5.74 7.59
C ASN A 78 7.50 5.39 7.79
N ASP A 79 8.27 6.31 8.37
CA ASP A 79 9.65 6.15 8.81
C ASP A 79 10.64 5.83 7.68
N PHE A 80 10.28 6.11 6.43
CA PHE A 80 11.24 6.07 5.36
C PHE A 80 12.16 7.29 5.44
N LYS A 81 13.45 7.03 5.56
CA LYS A 81 14.46 8.07 5.54
C LYS A 81 14.61 8.58 4.12
N GLU A 82 14.45 9.87 3.94
CA GLU A 82 14.67 10.55 2.66
C GLU A 82 16.18 10.76 2.46
N GLU A 83 16.73 10.14 1.44
CA GLU A 83 18.15 10.23 1.09
C GLU A 83 18.39 11.26 -0.02
N VAL A 84 17.41 11.41 -0.91
CA VAL A 84 17.38 12.45 -1.97
C VAL A 84 15.98 13.03 -2.00
N GLU A 85 15.89 14.36 -1.92
CA GLU A 85 14.64 15.10 -1.79
C GLU A 85 13.57 14.65 -2.79
N GLY A 86 12.42 14.23 -2.28
CA GLY A 86 11.24 13.82 -3.03
C GLY A 86 11.41 12.62 -3.95
N THR A 87 12.60 11.99 -4.02
CA THR A 87 12.89 11.01 -5.07
C THR A 87 13.46 9.67 -4.60
N TYR A 88 14.21 9.65 -3.50
CA TYR A 88 14.86 8.44 -3.03
C TYR A 88 14.75 8.28 -1.53
N PHE A 89 14.14 7.17 -1.11
CA PHE A 89 13.82 6.87 0.27
C PHE A 89 14.32 5.48 0.66
N THR A 90 14.70 5.31 1.92
CA THR A 90 15.15 4.02 2.45
C THR A 90 14.49 3.71 3.78
N ILE A 91 14.29 2.42 4.06
CA ILE A 91 13.89 1.93 5.38
C ILE A 91 14.67 0.65 5.69
N PRO A 92 15.24 0.51 6.91
CA PRO A 92 15.94 -0.71 7.27
C PRO A 92 14.97 -1.89 7.35
N ILE A 93 15.36 -3.04 6.81
CA ILE A 93 14.62 -4.30 6.96
C ILE A 93 15.41 -5.25 7.85
N LYS A 94 14.69 -6.04 8.66
CA LYS A 94 15.33 -7.00 9.56
C LYS A 94 16.23 -7.94 8.77
N ALA A 95 17.46 -8.13 9.24
CA ALA A 95 18.32 -9.17 8.72
C ALA A 95 17.65 -10.54 8.95
N ARG A 96 17.80 -11.46 8.00
CA ARG A 96 17.43 -12.85 8.22
C ARG A 96 18.24 -13.40 9.38
N ALA A 97 17.64 -14.24 10.23
CA ALA A 97 18.34 -14.88 11.33
C ALA A 97 19.63 -15.55 10.79
N GLY A 98 20.77 -15.26 11.42
CA GLY A 98 22.09 -15.74 11.01
C GLY A 98 22.80 -14.91 9.92
N SER A 99 22.18 -13.82 9.41
CA SER A 99 22.83 -12.89 8.47
C SER A 99 23.35 -11.66 9.20
N SER A 100 24.64 -11.39 9.06
CA SER A 100 25.26 -10.14 9.54
C SER A 100 25.04 -8.94 8.60
N LEU A 101 24.44 -9.15 7.44
CA LEU A 101 24.25 -8.11 6.44
C LEU A 101 22.98 -7.32 6.71
N ALA A 102 23.12 -6.07 7.12
CA ALA A 102 22.02 -5.13 7.18
C ALA A 102 21.49 -4.88 5.77
N ARG A 103 20.16 -4.85 5.66
CA ARG A 103 19.44 -4.65 4.40
C ARG A 103 18.52 -3.44 4.51
N TYR A 104 18.34 -2.78 3.40
CA TYR A 104 17.41 -1.67 3.25
C TYR A 104 16.44 -1.95 2.12
N LEU A 105 15.17 -1.60 2.33
CA LEU A 105 14.26 -1.38 1.24
C LEU A 105 14.51 0.04 0.73
N ALA A 106 14.80 0.18 -0.54
CA ALA A 106 14.95 1.45 -1.21
C ALA A 106 13.77 1.68 -2.15
N VAL A 107 13.24 2.89 -2.14
CA VAL A 107 12.09 3.32 -2.93
C VAL A 107 12.52 4.53 -3.74
N GLU A 108 12.60 4.38 -5.05
CA GLU A 108 13.08 5.41 -5.97
C GLU A 108 11.96 5.88 -6.91
N ARG A 109 11.74 7.18 -6.97
CA ARG A 109 10.74 7.77 -7.86
C ARG A 109 11.17 7.64 -9.32
N LYS A 110 10.30 7.08 -10.14
CA LYS A 110 10.41 7.03 -11.59
C LYS A 110 9.30 7.88 -12.23
N LYS A 111 9.33 8.06 -13.53
CA LYS A 111 8.37 8.93 -14.25
C LYS A 111 6.90 8.61 -13.96
N TYR A 112 6.54 7.31 -13.81
CA TYR A 112 5.15 6.86 -13.66
C TYR A 112 4.90 5.92 -12.49
N ALA A 113 5.94 5.61 -11.71
CA ALA A 113 5.87 4.63 -10.63
C ALA A 113 7.02 4.85 -9.65
N TRP A 114 7.06 4.06 -8.58
CA TRP A 114 8.18 3.94 -7.66
C TRP A 114 8.85 2.59 -7.87
N ALA A 115 10.13 2.58 -8.12
CA ALA A 115 10.93 1.36 -8.20
C ALA A 115 11.36 0.93 -6.80
N ILE A 116 11.14 -0.33 -6.47
CA ILE A 116 11.45 -0.91 -5.16
C ILE A 116 12.66 -1.81 -5.29
N PHE A 117 13.67 -1.57 -4.46
CA PHE A 117 14.91 -2.31 -4.45
C PHE A 117 15.22 -2.86 -3.05
N ILE A 118 15.93 -3.99 -3.01
CA ILE A 118 16.69 -4.40 -1.81
C ILE A 118 18.14 -4.01 -2.01
N LYS A 119 18.69 -3.30 -1.04
CA LYS A 119 20.11 -2.94 -0.95
C LYS A 119 20.72 -3.58 0.28
N TYR A 120 21.98 -3.97 0.16
CA TYR A 120 22.78 -4.46 1.27
C TYR A 120 23.78 -3.39 1.70
N TYR A 121 23.99 -3.26 3.02
CA TYR A 121 25.05 -2.40 3.54
C TYR A 121 26.40 -3.03 3.13
N ASN A 122 27.33 -2.24 2.68
CA ASN A 122 28.67 -2.68 2.28
C ASN A 122 28.75 -3.56 1.01
N VAL A 123 27.70 -3.64 0.21
CA VAL A 123 27.74 -4.31 -1.08
C VAL A 123 27.34 -3.34 -2.18
N THR A 124 28.14 -3.23 -3.23
CA THR A 124 27.84 -2.40 -4.42
C THR A 124 26.78 -3.04 -5.31
N GLY A 125 25.73 -3.59 -4.72
CA GLY A 125 24.67 -4.26 -5.46
C GLY A 125 23.29 -3.90 -4.93
N TYR A 126 22.32 -3.90 -5.80
CA TYR A 126 20.91 -3.80 -5.47
C TYR A 126 20.10 -4.77 -6.33
N ALA A 127 19.02 -5.29 -5.78
CA ALA A 127 18.08 -6.12 -6.52
C ALA A 127 16.76 -5.35 -6.68
N LEU A 128 16.36 -5.08 -7.93
CA LEU A 128 15.04 -4.57 -8.23
C LEU A 128 14.01 -5.66 -7.91
N LEU A 129 13.04 -5.34 -7.06
CA LEU A 129 11.92 -6.23 -6.75
C LEU A 129 10.77 -6.01 -7.73
N CYS A 130 10.31 -4.79 -7.84
CA CYS A 130 9.15 -4.43 -8.66
C CYS A 130 9.01 -2.91 -8.80
N HIS A 131 7.95 -2.51 -9.51
CA HIS A 131 7.47 -1.14 -9.55
C HIS A 131 6.09 -1.09 -8.91
N VAL A 132 5.84 -0.05 -8.12
CA VAL A 132 4.56 0.20 -7.44
C VAL A 132 4.07 1.61 -7.71
N LYS A 133 2.76 1.82 -7.70
CA LYS A 133 2.12 3.13 -7.88
C LYS A 133 1.33 3.54 -6.66
N TYR A 134 0.76 2.57 -5.96
CA TYR A 134 -0.24 2.77 -4.94
C TYR A 134 0.23 2.26 -3.58
N ALA A 135 -0.29 2.87 -2.53
CA ALA A 135 0.05 2.54 -1.14
C ALA A 135 -0.18 1.05 -0.80
N HIS A 136 -1.29 0.46 -1.25
CA HIS A 136 -1.58 -0.96 -1.00
C HIS A 136 -0.53 -1.90 -1.62
N GLU A 137 0.00 -1.58 -2.80
CA GLU A 137 1.07 -2.38 -3.41
C GLU A 137 2.36 -2.33 -2.56
N LEU A 138 2.69 -1.16 -1.99
CA LEU A 138 3.80 -1.03 -1.05
C LEU A 138 3.52 -1.77 0.27
N GLN A 139 2.27 -1.72 0.77
CA GLN A 139 1.86 -2.49 1.94
C GLN A 139 2.13 -3.98 1.75
N HIS A 140 1.81 -4.55 0.58
CA HIS A 140 2.06 -5.96 0.30
C HIS A 140 3.56 -6.31 0.36
N ILE A 141 4.42 -5.44 -0.15
CA ILE A 141 5.88 -5.64 -0.09
C ILE A 141 6.38 -5.57 1.35
N LEU A 142 5.94 -4.56 2.11
CA LEU A 142 6.31 -4.41 3.53
C LEU A 142 5.88 -5.65 4.33
N TRP A 143 4.66 -6.14 4.11
CA TRP A 143 4.16 -7.35 4.76
C TRP A 143 5.02 -8.59 4.45
N VAL A 144 5.35 -8.82 3.17
CA VAL A 144 6.23 -9.94 2.75
C VAL A 144 7.62 -9.84 3.38
N LEU A 145 8.11 -8.62 3.62
CA LEU A 145 9.40 -8.37 4.25
C LEU A 145 9.34 -8.38 5.79
N GLY A 146 8.20 -8.71 6.38
CA GLY A 146 8.00 -8.75 7.83
C GLY A 146 8.05 -7.38 8.50
N LYS A 147 7.71 -6.32 7.76
CA LYS A 147 7.54 -4.97 8.27
C LYS A 147 6.07 -4.70 8.60
N ASP A 148 5.84 -3.70 9.47
CA ASP A 148 4.50 -3.17 9.63
C ASP A 148 3.99 -2.62 8.29
N ALA A 149 2.88 -3.15 7.84
CA ALA A 149 2.25 -2.77 6.58
C ALA A 149 1.09 -1.76 6.78
N ASN A 150 0.83 -1.32 8.01
CA ASN A 150 -0.19 -0.32 8.33
C ASN A 150 0.33 1.08 7.98
N LEU A 151 0.28 1.44 6.70
CA LEU A 151 0.75 2.75 6.25
C LEU A 151 -0.16 3.87 6.77
N LYS A 152 0.46 4.92 7.28
CA LYS A 152 -0.18 6.22 7.57
C LYS A 152 -0.25 7.03 6.28
N VAL A 153 -1.42 7.45 5.85
CA VAL A 153 -1.67 8.21 4.62
C VAL A 153 -2.11 9.64 4.90
#